data_a4f0ca73b9201fcbc04daaeb1a196ce4
#
_entry.id   a4f0ca73b9201fcbc04daaeb1a196ce4
#
_cell.length_a   1.000
_cell.length_b   1.000
_cell.length_c   1.000
_cell.angle_alpha   90.00
_cell.angle_beta   90.00
_cell.angle_gamma   90.00
#
_symmetry.space_group_name_H-M   'P 1'
#
loop_
_entity.id
_entity.type
_entity.pdbx_description
1 polymer ?
#
loop_
_entity_poly.entity_id
_entity_poly.type
_entity_poly.pdbx_seq_one_letter_code
_entity_poly.pdbx_strand_id
1 'polypeptide(L)'
;VFYVAMTRAKEKLILLSTVKNIDTNLQKLAAQITEEETVPPYTVSNASGISDWLMLCALRHPNGNDLRRRIEADDDIILRTHYTPWDIRVVYSEPQILSDLPKAEAPAPVDEALKARIERDISFVYPYAAQTKLATKVAASALAAEQAETEATLSRPAFLSAKGLTPAERGTALHNFMQFADFSAASKDPEAELKRLIEQSYLTEAQANAVDLTRVEKFFTGPLGQRVLHADRVYKEQRFIVSIPAGLTDKTLSGEDAAQPMILQGAVDCMFEENGSLYILDFKTDRCYNKQELWERYGLQLTLYKEAMTRVMNNEVKGTVLYSFYMNAPVYAPGKE
;
A
#
# COMPACT_ATOMS: atom_id res chain seq x y z
N VAL A 1 -1.53 -11.16 9.61
CA VAL A 1 -0.62 -12.33 9.54
C VAL A 1 -0.73 -13.20 10.79
N PHE A 2 -0.57 -12.65 12.02
CA PHE A 2 -0.60 -13.43 13.28
C PHE A 2 -1.92 -14.17 13.51
N TYR A 3 -3.06 -13.52 13.33
CA TYR A 3 -4.39 -14.16 13.41
C TYR A 3 -4.49 -15.37 12.46
N VAL A 4 -4.03 -15.21 11.21
CA VAL A 4 -4.06 -16.30 10.23
C VAL A 4 -3.18 -17.47 10.68
N ALA A 5 -1.99 -17.21 11.24
CA ALA A 5 -1.11 -18.25 11.76
C ALA A 5 -1.77 -19.03 12.92
N MET A 6 -2.40 -18.33 13.84
CA MET A 6 -3.08 -18.95 14.99
C MET A 6 -4.30 -19.79 14.59
N THR A 7 -5.01 -19.40 13.54
CA THR A 7 -6.23 -20.10 13.08
C THR A 7 -5.97 -21.24 12.10
N ARG A 8 -4.71 -21.52 11.73
CA ARG A 8 -4.36 -22.60 10.79
C ARG A 8 -4.19 -23.97 11.46
N ALA A 9 -3.90 -24.00 12.74
CA ALA A 9 -3.75 -25.27 13.45
C ALA A 9 -5.09 -26.02 13.52
N LYS A 10 -5.08 -27.30 13.10
CA LYS A 10 -6.28 -28.16 13.14
C LYS A 10 -6.39 -28.96 14.43
N GLU A 11 -5.26 -29.41 14.97
CA GLU A 11 -5.22 -30.31 16.12
C GLU A 11 -4.50 -29.70 17.32
N LYS A 12 -3.34 -29.09 17.11
CA LYS A 12 -2.51 -28.55 18.19
C LYS A 12 -1.81 -27.28 17.77
N LEU A 13 -1.88 -26.24 18.60
CA LEU A 13 -1.15 -25.00 18.46
C LEU A 13 -0.08 -24.94 19.55
N ILE A 14 1.19 -24.78 19.17
CA ILE A 14 2.33 -24.61 20.09
C ILE A 14 2.90 -23.22 19.83
N LEU A 15 2.90 -22.39 20.86
CA LEU A 15 3.48 -21.05 20.83
C LEU A 15 4.71 -21.01 21.69
N LEU A 16 5.84 -20.59 21.12
CA LEU A 16 7.12 -20.47 21.80
C LEU A 16 7.55 -19.03 21.87
N SER A 17 8.02 -18.61 23.03
CA SER A 17 8.58 -17.28 23.24
C SER A 17 9.84 -17.39 24.10
N THR A 18 10.86 -16.59 23.80
CA THR A 18 12.09 -16.52 24.56
C THR A 18 12.27 -15.15 25.15
N VAL A 19 12.52 -15.07 26.44
CA VAL A 19 12.79 -13.82 27.15
C VAL A 19 14.02 -13.94 28.04
N LYS A 20 14.78 -12.85 28.18
CA LYS A 20 16.01 -12.86 29.01
C LYS A 20 15.71 -12.94 30.50
N ASN A 21 14.68 -12.20 30.94
CA ASN A 21 14.24 -12.17 32.32
C ASN A 21 12.71 -12.21 32.34
N ILE A 22 12.17 -13.37 32.63
CA ILE A 22 10.73 -13.60 32.58
C ILE A 22 10.00 -12.82 33.67
N ASP A 23 10.56 -12.77 34.89
CA ASP A 23 9.86 -12.18 36.04
C ASP A 23 9.70 -10.66 35.87
N THR A 24 10.77 -9.97 35.42
CA THR A 24 10.71 -8.53 35.11
C THR A 24 9.73 -8.23 33.96
N ASN A 25 9.70 -9.10 32.95
CA ASN A 25 8.78 -8.90 31.82
C ASN A 25 7.33 -9.10 32.25
N LEU A 26 7.03 -10.17 33.00
CA LEU A 26 5.70 -10.43 33.52
C LEU A 26 5.22 -9.31 34.45
N GLN A 27 6.09 -8.77 35.35
CA GLN A 27 5.75 -7.63 36.22
C GLN A 27 5.37 -6.39 35.41
N LYS A 28 6.17 -6.07 34.38
CA LYS A 28 5.89 -4.95 33.48
C LYS A 28 4.55 -5.11 32.75
N LEU A 29 4.22 -6.31 32.31
CA LEU A 29 2.98 -6.61 31.60
C LEU A 29 1.79 -6.64 32.57
N ALA A 30 1.92 -7.24 33.75
CA ALA A 30 0.88 -7.28 34.76
C ALA A 30 0.42 -5.89 35.19
N ALA A 31 1.37 -4.95 35.35
CA ALA A 31 1.08 -3.55 35.69
C ALA A 31 0.23 -2.80 34.63
N GLN A 32 0.08 -3.36 33.44
CA GLN A 32 -0.73 -2.77 32.35
C GLN A 32 -2.11 -3.44 32.21
N ILE A 33 -2.39 -4.45 32.99
CA ILE A 33 -3.68 -5.15 32.97
C ILE A 33 -4.71 -4.32 33.76
N THR A 34 -5.87 -4.13 33.17
CA THR A 34 -7.02 -3.46 33.76
C THR A 34 -8.11 -4.48 34.04
N GLU A 35 -9.14 -4.09 34.81
CA GLU A 35 -10.32 -4.92 35.11
C GLU A 35 -11.17 -5.18 33.83
N GLU A 36 -10.97 -4.40 32.76
CA GLU A 36 -11.71 -4.56 31.51
C GLU A 36 -11.44 -5.92 30.85
N GLU A 37 -12.44 -6.48 30.22
CA GLU A 37 -12.32 -7.74 29.47
C GLU A 37 -11.35 -7.63 28.31
N THR A 38 -11.33 -6.49 27.64
CA THR A 38 -10.46 -6.21 26.50
C THR A 38 -9.17 -5.53 26.92
N VAL A 39 -8.07 -5.90 26.28
CA VAL A 39 -6.78 -5.22 26.51
C VAL A 39 -6.85 -3.81 25.92
N PRO A 40 -6.53 -2.76 26.67
CA PRO A 40 -6.58 -1.40 26.20
C PRO A 40 -5.70 -1.19 24.95
N PRO A 41 -6.12 -0.36 23.95
CA PRO A 41 -5.35 -0.08 22.76
C PRO A 41 -3.92 0.43 23.04
N TYR A 42 -3.75 1.20 24.10
CA TYR A 42 -2.44 1.66 24.57
C TYR A 42 -1.51 0.49 24.92
N THR A 43 -1.98 -0.50 25.66
CA THR A 43 -1.21 -1.70 26.05
C THR A 43 -0.82 -2.51 24.83
N VAL A 44 -1.75 -2.66 23.86
CA VAL A 44 -1.47 -3.35 22.59
C VAL A 44 -0.40 -2.62 21.78
N SER A 45 -0.45 -1.28 21.72
CA SER A 45 0.49 -0.46 20.95
C SER A 45 1.88 -0.42 21.58
N ASN A 46 1.99 -0.55 22.90
CA ASN A 46 3.27 -0.49 23.62
C ASN A 46 3.93 -1.86 23.78
N ALA A 47 3.32 -2.93 23.32
CA ALA A 47 3.93 -4.25 23.31
C ALA A 47 5.18 -4.26 22.41
N SER A 48 6.28 -4.80 22.92
CA SER A 48 7.54 -4.89 22.17
C SER A 48 7.49 -5.91 21.04
N GLY A 49 6.49 -6.80 21.06
CA GLY A 49 6.27 -7.82 20.05
C GLY A 49 5.13 -8.77 20.39
N ILE A 50 4.92 -9.75 19.53
CA ILE A 50 3.84 -10.75 19.65
C ILE A 50 3.94 -11.53 20.96
N SER A 51 5.16 -11.77 21.47
CA SER A 51 5.38 -12.46 22.74
C SER A 51 4.76 -11.72 23.92
N ASP A 52 4.75 -10.40 23.94
CA ASP A 52 4.13 -9.62 25.01
C ASP A 52 2.61 -9.80 24.99
N TRP A 53 1.99 -9.85 23.83
CA TRP A 53 0.55 -10.14 23.71
C TRP A 53 0.21 -11.56 24.22
N LEU A 54 1.04 -12.55 23.86
CA LEU A 54 0.85 -13.92 24.35
C LEU A 54 1.00 -14.00 25.85
N MET A 55 1.99 -13.33 26.44
CA MET A 55 2.19 -13.30 27.89
C MET A 55 1.08 -12.56 28.62
N LEU A 56 0.56 -11.46 28.05
CA LEU A 56 -0.64 -10.79 28.60
C LEU A 56 -1.84 -11.74 28.62
N CYS A 57 -2.08 -12.47 27.54
CA CYS A 57 -3.14 -13.46 27.50
C CYS A 57 -2.90 -14.59 28.50
N ALA A 58 -1.67 -15.09 28.62
CA ALA A 58 -1.30 -16.15 29.53
C ALA A 58 -1.45 -15.74 31.02
N LEU A 59 -1.08 -14.51 31.38
CA LEU A 59 -1.30 -13.96 32.72
C LEU A 59 -2.78 -13.89 33.09
N ARG A 60 -3.64 -13.55 32.15
CA ARG A 60 -5.08 -13.44 32.32
C ARG A 60 -5.81 -14.79 32.19
N HIS A 61 -5.13 -15.80 31.67
CA HIS A 61 -5.72 -17.14 31.50
C HIS A 61 -5.80 -17.90 32.81
N PRO A 62 -6.88 -18.65 33.11
CA PRO A 62 -7.00 -19.46 34.32
C PRO A 62 -5.81 -20.41 34.54
N ASN A 63 -5.27 -21.03 33.48
CA ASN A 63 -4.10 -21.90 33.58
C ASN A 63 -2.74 -21.13 33.75
N GLY A 64 -2.76 -19.80 33.84
CA GLY A 64 -1.56 -18.97 34.05
C GLY A 64 -1.10 -18.84 35.50
N ASN A 65 -1.56 -19.68 36.41
CA ASN A 65 -1.24 -19.60 37.84
C ASN A 65 0.27 -19.55 38.11
N ASP A 66 1.06 -20.37 37.42
CA ASP A 66 2.52 -20.39 37.64
C ASP A 66 3.20 -19.10 37.23
N LEU A 67 2.66 -18.41 36.24
CA LEU A 67 3.17 -17.09 35.83
C LEU A 67 2.81 -16.01 36.85
N ARG A 68 1.58 -16.02 37.36
CA ARG A 68 1.11 -15.06 38.38
C ARG A 68 1.83 -15.24 39.71
N ARG A 69 2.00 -16.48 40.20
CA ARG A 69 2.77 -16.76 41.43
C ARG A 69 4.19 -16.24 41.40
N ARG A 70 4.84 -16.25 40.22
CA ARG A 70 6.22 -15.78 40.08
C ARG A 70 6.37 -14.29 40.35
N ILE A 71 5.32 -13.52 40.13
CA ILE A 71 5.33 -12.06 40.25
C ILE A 71 4.39 -11.57 41.35
N GLU A 72 3.89 -12.50 42.17
CA GLU A 72 2.94 -12.21 43.26
C GLU A 72 1.72 -11.39 42.80
N ALA A 73 1.25 -11.65 41.55
CA ALA A 73 0.07 -10.97 41.01
C ALA A 73 -1.22 -11.58 41.55
N ASP A 74 -2.21 -10.74 41.81
CA ASP A 74 -3.54 -11.12 42.25
C ASP A 74 -4.32 -11.90 41.20
N ASP A 75 -5.25 -12.74 41.64
CA ASP A 75 -6.13 -13.50 40.75
C ASP A 75 -7.27 -12.66 40.14
N ASP A 76 -7.39 -11.39 40.50
CA ASP A 76 -8.40 -10.45 40.01
C ASP A 76 -8.22 -10.15 38.50
N ILE A 77 -7.02 -10.37 38.00
CA ILE A 77 -6.71 -10.16 36.56
C ILE A 77 -7.20 -11.32 35.68
N ILE A 78 -7.74 -12.38 36.23
CA ILE A 78 -8.15 -13.58 35.49
C ILE A 78 -9.43 -13.34 34.71
N LEU A 79 -9.41 -13.58 33.40
CA LEU A 79 -10.59 -13.67 32.55
C LEU A 79 -11.24 -15.06 32.73
N ARG A 80 -12.47 -15.09 33.20
CA ARG A 80 -13.20 -16.36 33.48
C ARG A 80 -14.29 -16.65 32.46
N THR A 81 -14.46 -15.74 31.48
CA THR A 81 -15.48 -15.83 30.43
C THR A 81 -15.03 -16.65 29.29
N HIS A 82 -15.09 -17.53 28.71
CA HIS A 82 -14.61 -18.24 27.53
C HIS A 82 -13.17 -18.74 27.65
N TYR A 83 -13.00 -19.89 28.29
CA TYR A 83 -11.67 -20.43 28.37
C TYR A 83 -11.54 -21.83 27.74
N THR A 84 -10.48 -21.99 26.94
CA THR A 84 -10.01 -23.28 26.44
C THR A 84 -8.75 -23.66 27.22
N PRO A 85 -8.58 -24.91 27.69
CA PRO A 85 -7.40 -25.28 28.46
C PRO A 85 -6.09 -25.02 27.77
N TRP A 86 -5.16 -24.32 28.42
CA TRP A 86 -3.80 -24.10 27.95
C TRP A 86 -2.81 -24.88 28.82
N ASP A 87 -1.80 -25.46 28.16
CA ASP A 87 -0.62 -26.04 28.84
C ASP A 87 0.50 -24.97 28.75
N ILE A 88 0.67 -24.23 29.87
CA ILE A 88 1.63 -23.13 29.96
C ILE A 88 2.84 -23.61 30.74
N ARG A 89 4.01 -23.59 30.11
CA ARG A 89 5.28 -24.05 30.69
C ARG A 89 6.36 -23.00 30.58
N VAL A 90 7.10 -22.81 31.66
CA VAL A 90 8.35 -22.03 31.64
C VAL A 90 9.51 -23.03 31.68
N VAL A 91 10.31 -22.99 30.63
CA VAL A 91 11.51 -23.85 30.49
C VAL A 91 12.75 -22.96 30.57
N TYR A 92 13.66 -23.31 31.47
CA TYR A 92 14.97 -22.68 31.52
C TYR A 92 15.89 -23.43 30.57
N SER A 93 16.48 -22.74 29.61
CA SER A 93 17.62 -23.27 28.90
C SER A 93 18.87 -23.04 29.73
N GLU A 94 19.39 -24.07 30.32
CA GLU A 94 20.79 -24.01 30.79
C GLU A 94 21.66 -23.80 29.56
N PRO A 95 22.65 -22.88 29.61
CA PRO A 95 23.61 -22.79 28.54
C PRO A 95 24.31 -24.15 28.45
N GLN A 96 23.99 -24.93 27.43
CA GLN A 96 24.77 -26.11 27.10
C GLN A 96 26.16 -25.57 26.76
N ILE A 97 27.08 -25.80 27.68
CA ILE A 97 28.49 -25.58 27.41
C ILE A 97 28.81 -26.56 26.29
N LEU A 98 29.14 -26.07 25.11
CA LEU A 98 29.54 -26.85 23.94
C LEU A 98 30.76 -27.77 24.17
N SER A 99 31.33 -27.74 25.39
CA SER A 99 32.42 -28.60 25.82
C SER A 99 32.06 -30.11 25.90
N ASP A 100 30.75 -30.44 25.98
CA ASP A 100 30.29 -31.83 26.09
C ASP A 100 29.81 -32.43 24.77
N LEU A 101 29.99 -31.74 23.68
CA LEU A 101 29.83 -32.36 22.38
C LEU A 101 30.91 -33.42 22.24
N PRO A 102 30.58 -34.70 21.96
CA PRO A 102 31.57 -35.72 21.70
C PRO A 102 32.51 -35.15 20.64
N LYS A 103 33.85 -35.22 20.93
CA LYS A 103 34.84 -34.81 19.94
C LYS A 103 34.46 -35.49 18.63
N ALA A 104 34.20 -34.67 17.61
CA ALA A 104 33.84 -35.16 16.32
C ALA A 104 34.86 -36.24 15.93
N GLU A 105 34.39 -37.47 15.74
CA GLU A 105 35.23 -38.52 15.14
C GLU A 105 35.83 -37.92 13.87
N ALA A 106 37.10 -38.28 13.58
CA ALA A 106 37.73 -37.81 12.36
C ALA A 106 36.75 -38.00 11.18
N PRO A 107 36.52 -36.98 10.37
CA PRO A 107 35.51 -37.07 9.32
C PRO A 107 35.81 -38.32 8.47
N ALA A 108 34.77 -39.15 8.28
CA ALA A 108 34.88 -40.29 7.39
C ALA A 108 35.40 -39.83 6.01
N PRO A 109 36.16 -40.64 5.30
CA PRO A 109 36.66 -40.26 3.98
C PRO A 109 35.49 -39.83 3.12
N VAL A 110 35.58 -38.60 2.62
CA VAL A 110 34.49 -38.00 1.83
C VAL A 110 34.43 -38.74 0.50
N ASP A 111 33.26 -39.27 0.16
CA ASP A 111 33.03 -39.81 -1.17
C ASP A 111 33.14 -38.62 -2.18
N GLU A 112 34.19 -38.65 -3.00
CA GLU A 112 34.47 -37.60 -3.99
C GLU A 112 33.34 -37.48 -5.02
N ALA A 113 32.59 -38.54 -5.32
CA ALA A 113 31.43 -38.49 -6.20
C ALA A 113 30.27 -37.74 -5.54
N LEU A 114 30.03 -37.95 -4.25
CA LEU A 114 29.04 -37.22 -3.46
C LEU A 114 29.42 -35.76 -3.34
N LYS A 115 30.68 -35.44 -3.07
CA LYS A 115 31.21 -34.08 -3.00
C LYS A 115 31.03 -33.35 -4.31
N ALA A 116 31.42 -33.93 -5.43
CA ALA A 116 31.24 -33.35 -6.76
C ALA A 116 29.75 -33.10 -7.11
N ARG A 117 28.87 -33.99 -6.64
CA ARG A 117 27.42 -33.81 -6.81
C ARG A 117 26.91 -32.66 -5.96
N ILE A 118 27.31 -32.58 -4.69
CA ILE A 118 26.90 -31.45 -3.79
C ILE A 118 27.45 -30.13 -4.32
N GLU A 119 28.68 -30.05 -4.76
CA GLU A 119 29.29 -28.85 -5.34
C GLU A 119 28.53 -28.40 -6.58
N ARG A 120 28.16 -29.30 -7.46
CA ARG A 120 27.33 -29.00 -8.63
C ARG A 120 25.94 -28.50 -8.25
N ASP A 121 25.27 -29.13 -7.27
CA ASP A 121 23.93 -28.79 -6.84
C ASP A 121 23.93 -27.42 -6.12
N ILE A 122 24.99 -27.13 -5.33
CA ILE A 122 25.15 -25.81 -4.66
C ILE A 122 25.54 -24.71 -5.67
N SER A 123 26.33 -25.04 -6.68
CA SER A 123 26.78 -24.11 -7.72
C SER A 123 25.70 -23.84 -8.78
N PHE A 124 24.56 -24.55 -8.71
CA PHE A 124 23.48 -24.34 -9.65
C PHE A 124 22.94 -22.90 -9.56
N VAL A 125 23.07 -22.17 -10.65
CA VAL A 125 22.46 -20.84 -10.81
C VAL A 125 21.22 -21.01 -11.66
N TYR A 126 20.09 -20.59 -11.09
CA TYR A 126 18.82 -20.65 -11.82
C TYR A 126 18.91 -19.78 -13.09
N PRO A 127 18.70 -20.34 -14.30
CA PRO A 127 18.90 -19.61 -15.56
C PRO A 127 18.05 -18.36 -15.70
N TYR A 128 16.88 -18.33 -15.03
CA TYR A 128 15.94 -17.23 -15.07
C TYR A 128 15.95 -16.39 -13.78
N ALA A 129 17.07 -16.37 -13.05
CA ALA A 129 17.19 -15.63 -11.79
C ALA A 129 16.90 -14.12 -11.93
N ALA A 130 17.23 -13.51 -13.07
CA ALA A 130 16.90 -12.12 -13.36
C ALA A 130 15.37 -11.92 -13.43
N GLN A 131 14.66 -12.84 -14.08
CA GLN A 131 13.21 -12.75 -14.25
C GLN A 131 12.43 -12.93 -12.93
N THR A 132 12.99 -13.66 -11.95
CA THR A 132 12.35 -13.78 -10.63
C THR A 132 12.30 -12.47 -9.84
N LYS A 133 13.08 -11.46 -10.24
CA LYS A 133 13.10 -10.13 -9.64
C LYS A 133 12.10 -9.17 -10.29
N LEU A 134 11.55 -9.52 -11.44
CA LEU A 134 10.57 -8.70 -12.12
C LEU A 134 9.25 -8.71 -11.36
N ALA A 135 8.67 -7.52 -11.21
CA ALA A 135 7.34 -7.40 -10.64
C ALA A 135 6.32 -8.05 -11.59
N THR A 136 5.52 -8.99 -11.09
CA THR A 136 4.45 -9.62 -11.89
C THR A 136 3.28 -8.69 -12.11
N LYS A 137 3.10 -7.70 -11.23
CA LYS A 137 2.00 -6.74 -11.27
C LYS A 137 2.44 -5.40 -10.71
N VAL A 138 2.09 -4.33 -11.40
CA VAL A 138 2.35 -2.95 -10.98
C VAL A 138 1.12 -2.07 -11.14
N ALA A 139 0.99 -1.06 -10.28
CA ALA A 139 0.02 0.01 -10.44
C ALA A 139 0.69 1.18 -11.19
N ALA A 140 0.00 1.71 -12.20
CA ALA A 140 0.55 2.83 -12.99
C ALA A 140 0.85 4.08 -12.13
N SER A 141 0.04 4.32 -11.10
CA SER A 141 0.25 5.41 -10.14
C SER A 141 1.45 5.19 -9.21
N ALA A 142 1.75 3.93 -8.83
CA ALA A 142 2.89 3.62 -7.98
C ALA A 142 4.22 3.89 -8.70
N LEU A 143 4.31 3.56 -9.99
CA LEU A 143 5.50 3.86 -10.80
C LEU A 143 5.77 5.36 -10.93
N ALA A 144 4.72 6.18 -11.00
CA ALA A 144 4.86 7.64 -10.98
C ALA A 144 5.32 8.14 -9.59
N ALA A 145 4.83 7.53 -8.52
CA ALA A 145 5.22 7.88 -7.15
C ALA A 145 6.69 7.52 -6.87
N GLU A 146 7.17 6.36 -7.29
CA GLU A 146 8.59 5.97 -7.14
C GLU A 146 9.54 6.95 -7.83
N GLN A 147 9.17 7.50 -8.97
CA GLN A 147 9.94 8.54 -9.64
C GLN A 147 9.89 9.89 -8.90
N ALA A 148 8.82 10.16 -8.15
CA ALA A 148 8.66 11.38 -7.37
C ALA A 148 9.28 11.31 -5.98
N GLU A 149 9.45 10.13 -5.39
CA GLU A 149 9.99 9.91 -4.02
C GLU A 149 11.48 10.19 -3.87
N THR A 150 12.18 10.59 -4.92
CA THR A 150 13.56 11.09 -4.80
C THR A 150 13.64 12.40 -4.02
N GLU A 151 12.51 13.06 -3.74
CA GLU A 151 12.41 14.19 -2.81
C GLU A 151 11.48 13.82 -1.64
N ALA A 152 12.07 13.23 -0.59
CA ALA A 152 11.38 12.85 0.64
C ALA A 152 10.63 14.03 1.27
N THR A 153 9.35 14.08 1.07
CA THR A 153 8.46 14.93 1.87
C THR A 153 8.26 14.23 3.20
N LEU A 154 8.95 14.70 4.25
CA LEU A 154 8.74 14.29 5.62
C LEU A 154 7.24 14.47 5.94
N SER A 155 6.51 13.37 6.05
CA SER A 155 5.09 13.39 6.43
C SER A 155 5.00 14.01 7.84
N ARG A 156 4.23 15.09 7.97
CA ARG A 156 3.95 15.69 9.28
C ARG A 156 3.20 14.66 10.14
N PRO A 157 3.62 14.47 11.40
CA PRO A 157 2.88 13.64 12.34
C PRO A 157 1.42 14.08 12.45
N ALA A 158 0.48 13.11 12.52
CA ALA A 158 -0.96 13.36 12.51
C ALA A 158 -1.45 14.32 13.61
N PHE A 159 -0.74 14.42 14.74
CA PHE A 159 -1.10 15.32 15.84
C PHE A 159 -0.83 16.82 15.55
N LEU A 160 -0.06 17.14 14.49
CA LEU A 160 0.17 18.52 14.03
C LEU A 160 -0.85 18.96 12.97
N SER A 161 -1.76 18.11 12.54
CA SER A 161 -2.87 18.43 11.63
C SER A 161 -4.01 19.08 12.41
N ALA A 162 -3.74 20.24 13.04
CA ALA A 162 -4.77 21.06 13.65
C ALA A 162 -5.67 21.65 12.56
N LYS A 163 -6.94 21.21 12.56
CA LYS A 163 -8.10 21.81 11.87
C LYS A 163 -7.96 21.99 10.35
N GLY A 164 -8.37 20.98 9.59
CA GLY A 164 -8.60 21.07 8.15
C GLY A 164 -8.00 19.89 7.38
N LEU A 165 -8.48 19.68 6.15
CA LEU A 165 -7.97 18.63 5.26
C LEU A 165 -6.52 18.91 4.89
N THR A 166 -5.71 17.85 4.85
CA THR A 166 -4.33 17.88 4.36
C THR A 166 -4.30 18.23 2.85
N PRO A 167 -3.15 18.65 2.30
CA PRO A 167 -3.03 18.87 0.85
C PRO A 167 -3.43 17.65 0.01
N ALA A 168 -3.09 16.44 0.44
CA ALA A 168 -3.47 15.19 -0.22
C ALA A 168 -5.00 14.97 -0.18
N GLU A 169 -5.64 15.18 0.97
CA GLU A 169 -7.09 15.06 1.11
C GLU A 169 -7.85 16.09 0.29
N ARG A 170 -7.32 17.31 0.14
CA ARG A 170 -7.87 18.34 -0.76
C ARG A 170 -7.74 17.92 -2.22
N GLY A 171 -6.61 17.33 -2.60
CA GLY A 171 -6.42 16.73 -3.91
C GLY A 171 -7.47 15.65 -4.19
N THR A 172 -7.63 14.72 -3.27
CA THR A 172 -8.64 13.66 -3.36
C THR A 172 -10.06 14.24 -3.47
N ALA A 173 -10.39 15.30 -2.73
CA ALA A 173 -11.72 15.94 -2.82
C ALA A 173 -11.98 16.50 -4.22
N LEU A 174 -10.99 17.13 -4.84
CA LEU A 174 -11.13 17.65 -6.20
C LEU A 174 -11.23 16.51 -7.24
N HIS A 175 -10.42 15.44 -7.11
CA HIS A 175 -10.55 14.26 -7.96
C HIS A 175 -11.94 13.62 -7.83
N ASN A 176 -12.46 13.46 -6.61
CA ASN A 176 -13.82 12.96 -6.39
C ASN A 176 -14.88 13.86 -7.02
N PHE A 177 -14.71 15.18 -6.93
CA PHE A 177 -15.60 16.12 -7.63
C PHE A 177 -15.57 15.84 -9.14
N MET A 178 -14.40 15.82 -9.77
CA MET A 178 -14.27 15.58 -11.21
C MET A 178 -14.76 14.19 -11.63
N GLN A 179 -14.64 13.19 -10.78
CA GLN A 179 -15.14 11.84 -11.02
C GLN A 179 -16.67 11.79 -11.07
N PHE A 180 -17.33 12.39 -10.09
CA PHE A 180 -18.78 12.21 -9.86
C PHE A 180 -19.63 13.34 -10.41
N ALA A 181 -19.07 14.51 -10.71
CA ALA A 181 -19.81 15.63 -11.26
C ALA A 181 -20.36 15.34 -12.66
N ASP A 182 -21.57 15.79 -12.94
CA ASP A 182 -22.02 15.98 -14.31
C ASP A 182 -21.29 17.20 -14.90
N PHE A 183 -20.46 16.98 -15.89
CA PHE A 183 -19.63 18.05 -16.47
C PHE A 183 -20.47 19.16 -17.13
N SER A 184 -21.63 18.80 -17.73
CA SER A 184 -22.52 19.79 -18.33
C SER A 184 -23.21 20.64 -17.26
N ALA A 185 -23.60 20.06 -16.13
CA ALA A 185 -24.13 20.79 -14.99
C ALA A 185 -23.06 21.65 -14.30
N ALA A 186 -21.90 21.03 -14.00
CA ALA A 186 -20.77 21.68 -13.34
C ALA A 186 -20.19 22.86 -14.13
N SER A 187 -20.25 22.83 -15.47
CA SER A 187 -19.82 23.94 -16.33
C SER A 187 -20.75 25.16 -16.28
N LYS A 188 -22.04 24.96 -15.93
CA LYS A 188 -23.04 26.01 -15.83
C LYS A 188 -23.17 26.58 -14.42
N ASP A 189 -23.16 25.68 -13.43
CA ASP A 189 -23.33 26.04 -12.02
C ASP A 189 -22.57 25.02 -11.16
N PRO A 190 -21.26 25.21 -10.92
CA PRO A 190 -20.46 24.28 -10.13
C PRO A 190 -20.86 24.24 -8.66
N GLU A 191 -21.48 25.30 -8.12
CA GLU A 191 -21.98 25.33 -6.73
C GLU A 191 -23.20 24.41 -6.59
N ALA A 192 -24.16 24.50 -7.51
CA ALA A 192 -25.33 23.62 -7.52
C ALA A 192 -24.92 22.15 -7.70
N GLU A 193 -23.92 21.89 -8.55
CA GLU A 193 -23.38 20.54 -8.74
C GLU A 193 -22.67 20.02 -7.50
N LEU A 194 -21.87 20.85 -6.82
CA LEU A 194 -21.22 20.49 -5.56
C LEU A 194 -22.25 20.13 -4.49
N LYS A 195 -23.33 20.91 -4.39
CA LYS A 195 -24.43 20.64 -3.47
C LYS A 195 -25.10 19.30 -3.77
N ARG A 196 -25.38 19.01 -5.05
CA ARG A 196 -25.90 17.71 -5.48
C ARG A 196 -25.01 16.54 -5.04
N LEU A 197 -23.68 16.69 -5.18
CA LEU A 197 -22.73 15.65 -4.77
C LEU A 197 -22.73 15.42 -3.26
N ILE A 198 -22.94 16.45 -2.45
CA ILE A 198 -23.12 16.31 -0.99
C ILE A 198 -24.42 15.58 -0.69
N GLU A 199 -25.54 16.02 -1.26
CA GLU A 199 -26.86 15.43 -1.05
C GLU A 199 -26.89 13.94 -1.44
N GLN A 200 -26.16 13.55 -2.48
CA GLN A 200 -26.02 12.16 -2.93
C GLN A 200 -24.89 11.38 -2.23
N SER A 201 -24.24 11.98 -1.22
CA SER A 201 -23.18 11.35 -0.44
C SER A 201 -21.92 10.93 -1.24
N TYR A 202 -21.67 11.55 -2.38
CA TYR A 202 -20.42 11.40 -3.13
C TYR A 202 -19.26 12.20 -2.50
N LEU A 203 -19.58 13.30 -1.83
CA LEU A 203 -18.64 14.13 -1.08
C LEU A 203 -19.19 14.41 0.32
N THR A 204 -18.30 14.43 1.30
CA THR A 204 -18.62 14.96 2.62
C THR A 204 -18.59 16.49 2.57
N GLU A 205 -19.27 17.18 3.51
CA GLU A 205 -19.20 18.64 3.64
C GLU A 205 -17.75 19.14 3.77
N ALA A 206 -16.90 18.44 4.52
CA ALA A 206 -15.50 18.79 4.68
C ALA A 206 -14.73 18.72 3.36
N GLN A 207 -14.98 17.69 2.54
CA GLN A 207 -14.39 17.56 1.22
C GLN A 207 -14.91 18.64 0.27
N ALA A 208 -16.22 18.87 0.26
CA ALA A 208 -16.84 19.89 -0.57
C ALA A 208 -16.28 21.29 -0.30
N ASN A 209 -16.12 21.66 0.98
CA ASN A 209 -15.51 22.91 1.39
C ASN A 209 -14.02 23.05 0.98
N ALA A 210 -13.38 21.96 0.62
CA ALA A 210 -11.98 21.95 0.16
C ALA A 210 -11.85 22.03 -1.36
N VAL A 211 -12.92 21.85 -2.11
CA VAL A 211 -12.91 21.97 -3.57
C VAL A 211 -12.87 23.46 -3.97
N ASP A 212 -11.86 23.83 -4.71
CA ASP A 212 -11.71 25.19 -5.27
C ASP A 212 -12.54 25.30 -6.56
N LEU A 213 -13.79 25.75 -6.43
CA LEU A 213 -14.72 25.90 -7.56
C LEU A 213 -14.22 26.88 -8.62
N THR A 214 -13.45 27.91 -8.24
CA THR A 214 -12.87 28.85 -9.21
C THR A 214 -11.92 28.13 -10.18
N ARG A 215 -11.20 27.12 -9.71
CA ARG A 215 -10.33 26.31 -10.57
C ARG A 215 -11.13 25.35 -11.46
N VAL A 216 -12.23 24.82 -10.94
CA VAL A 216 -13.17 24.00 -11.73
C VAL A 216 -13.78 24.82 -12.86
N GLU A 217 -14.26 26.04 -12.57
CA GLU A 217 -14.76 26.97 -13.59
C GLU A 217 -13.72 27.28 -14.67
N LYS A 218 -12.47 27.56 -14.25
CA LYS A 218 -11.38 27.81 -15.20
C LYS A 218 -11.08 26.61 -16.08
N PHE A 219 -11.22 25.39 -15.56
CA PHE A 219 -11.10 24.20 -16.39
C PHE A 219 -12.19 24.18 -17.47
N PHE A 220 -13.45 24.30 -17.09
CA PHE A 220 -14.57 24.20 -18.02
C PHE A 220 -14.66 25.38 -19.00
N THR A 221 -14.25 26.57 -18.62
CA THR A 221 -14.18 27.73 -19.52
C THR A 221 -12.94 27.70 -20.44
N GLY A 222 -11.94 26.93 -20.09
CA GLY A 222 -10.71 26.78 -20.88
C GLY A 222 -10.89 25.89 -22.13
N PRO A 223 -9.96 25.99 -23.09
CA PRO A 223 -10.08 25.24 -24.36
C PRO A 223 -10.18 23.73 -24.18
N LEU A 224 -9.42 23.14 -23.24
CA LEU A 224 -9.46 21.70 -22.98
C LEU A 224 -10.79 21.27 -22.36
N GLY A 225 -11.30 22.01 -21.39
CA GLY A 225 -12.61 21.75 -20.79
C GLY A 225 -13.73 21.84 -21.81
N GLN A 226 -13.65 22.81 -22.72
CA GLN A 226 -14.63 22.94 -23.83
C GLN A 226 -14.57 21.74 -24.79
N ARG A 227 -13.41 21.19 -25.08
CA ARG A 227 -13.30 19.94 -25.87
C ARG A 227 -13.97 18.78 -25.14
N VAL A 228 -13.74 18.63 -23.83
CA VAL A 228 -14.38 17.57 -23.02
C VAL A 228 -15.90 17.73 -22.99
N LEU A 229 -16.42 18.97 -22.87
CA LEU A 229 -17.86 19.25 -22.88
C LEU A 229 -18.54 18.94 -24.23
N HIS A 230 -17.82 19.10 -25.35
CA HIS A 230 -18.33 18.84 -26.70
C HIS A 230 -17.92 17.47 -27.25
N ALA A 231 -17.27 16.65 -26.44
CA ALA A 231 -16.84 15.31 -26.82
C ALA A 231 -18.03 14.39 -27.11
N ASP A 232 -17.86 13.47 -28.06
CA ASP A 232 -18.87 12.47 -28.42
C ASP A 232 -19.20 11.57 -27.23
N ARG A 233 -18.18 11.23 -26.42
CA ARG A 233 -18.29 10.47 -25.17
C ARG A 233 -17.24 10.89 -24.18
N VAL A 234 -17.58 10.82 -22.88
CA VAL A 234 -16.66 11.04 -21.76
C VAL A 234 -16.71 9.83 -20.84
N TYR A 235 -15.54 9.30 -20.53
CA TYR A 235 -15.34 8.19 -19.59
C TYR A 235 -14.60 8.75 -18.38
N LYS A 236 -15.07 8.44 -17.17
CA LYS A 236 -14.46 8.90 -15.92
C LYS A 236 -14.06 7.72 -15.06
N GLU A 237 -12.90 7.80 -14.40
CA GLU A 237 -12.36 6.73 -13.56
C GLU A 237 -12.34 5.36 -14.30
N GLN A 238 -11.89 5.38 -15.55
CA GLN A 238 -11.87 4.17 -16.37
C GLN A 238 -10.78 3.22 -15.87
N ARG A 239 -11.19 2.18 -15.16
CA ARG A 239 -10.29 1.15 -14.61
C ARG A 239 -9.83 0.20 -15.69
N PHE A 240 -8.59 -0.28 -15.55
CA PHE A 240 -8.04 -1.27 -16.46
C PHE A 240 -7.12 -2.26 -15.73
N ILE A 241 -7.02 -3.45 -16.30
CA ILE A 241 -6.03 -4.47 -15.98
C ILE A 241 -5.61 -5.06 -17.32
N VAL A 242 -4.33 -4.93 -17.68
CA VAL A 242 -3.81 -5.35 -18.99
C VAL A 242 -2.40 -5.91 -18.86
N SER A 243 -2.07 -6.87 -19.72
CA SER A 243 -0.71 -7.38 -19.84
C SER A 243 0.10 -6.47 -20.75
N ILE A 244 1.26 -6.04 -20.27
CA ILE A 244 2.24 -5.24 -21.02
C ILE A 244 3.62 -5.89 -20.92
N PRO A 245 4.56 -5.60 -21.86
CA PRO A 245 5.96 -5.97 -21.70
C PRO A 245 6.62 -5.22 -20.54
N ALA A 246 7.44 -5.92 -19.73
CA ALA A 246 8.13 -5.34 -18.58
C ALA A 246 9.05 -4.17 -18.95
N GLY A 247 9.66 -4.18 -20.14
CA GLY A 247 10.50 -3.10 -20.63
C GLY A 247 9.79 -1.75 -20.83
N LEU A 248 8.45 -1.71 -20.79
CA LEU A 248 7.69 -0.46 -20.79
C LEU A 248 7.76 0.28 -19.44
N THR A 249 7.96 -0.46 -18.36
CA THR A 249 8.03 0.09 -17.00
C THR A 249 9.47 0.26 -16.53
N ASP A 250 10.39 -0.59 -17.00
CA ASP A 250 11.81 -0.56 -16.66
C ASP A 250 12.66 -0.60 -17.94
N LYS A 251 13.23 0.54 -18.31
CA LYS A 251 14.08 0.70 -19.49
C LYS A 251 15.48 0.09 -19.34
N THR A 252 15.85 -0.36 -18.16
CA THR A 252 17.13 -1.07 -17.94
C THR A 252 17.06 -2.50 -18.44
N LEU A 253 15.85 -3.05 -18.61
CA LEU A 253 15.62 -4.38 -19.14
C LEU A 253 15.87 -4.40 -20.67
N SER A 254 16.39 -5.53 -21.15
CA SER A 254 16.68 -5.75 -22.57
C SER A 254 16.38 -7.20 -22.97
N GLY A 255 16.26 -7.44 -24.28
CA GLY A 255 16.04 -8.77 -24.83
C GLY A 255 14.78 -9.47 -24.28
N GLU A 256 14.94 -10.71 -23.86
CA GLU A 256 13.83 -11.54 -23.36
C GLU A 256 13.24 -11.01 -22.04
N ASP A 257 14.05 -10.40 -21.18
CA ASP A 257 13.58 -9.85 -19.92
C ASP A 257 12.65 -8.64 -20.13
N ALA A 258 12.96 -7.80 -21.11
CA ALA A 258 12.09 -6.67 -21.49
C ALA A 258 10.75 -7.12 -22.10
N ALA A 259 10.74 -8.29 -22.75
CA ALA A 259 9.56 -8.85 -23.39
C ALA A 259 8.66 -9.63 -22.42
N GLN A 260 9.12 -9.92 -21.19
CA GLN A 260 8.34 -10.66 -20.20
C GLN A 260 6.99 -9.97 -19.91
N PRO A 261 5.88 -10.72 -19.93
CA PRO A 261 4.57 -10.15 -19.63
C PRO A 261 4.45 -9.77 -18.16
N MET A 262 4.00 -8.55 -17.92
CA MET A 262 3.67 -8.06 -16.59
C MET A 262 2.25 -7.46 -16.59
N ILE A 263 1.57 -7.55 -15.46
CA ILE A 263 0.22 -6.99 -15.31
C ILE A 263 0.33 -5.53 -14.89
N LEU A 264 -0.19 -4.64 -15.72
CA LEU A 264 -0.40 -3.24 -15.39
C LEU A 264 -1.86 -3.03 -15.00
N GLN A 265 -2.08 -2.39 -13.85
CA GLN A 265 -3.41 -1.97 -13.40
C GLN A 265 -3.44 -0.48 -13.12
N GLY A 266 -4.60 0.12 -13.25
CA GLY A 266 -4.81 1.53 -12.92
C GLY A 266 -6.22 1.99 -13.20
N ALA A 267 -6.42 3.30 -13.03
CA ALA A 267 -7.63 4.00 -13.43
C ALA A 267 -7.22 5.30 -14.12
N VAL A 268 -7.85 5.61 -15.22
CA VAL A 268 -7.68 6.89 -15.92
C VAL A 268 -8.73 7.86 -15.42
N ASP A 269 -8.34 9.00 -14.90
CA ASP A 269 -9.25 9.99 -14.30
C ASP A 269 -10.36 10.40 -15.28
N CYS A 270 -9.97 10.77 -16.49
CA CYS A 270 -10.88 11.16 -17.54
C CYS A 270 -10.35 10.75 -18.91
N MET A 271 -11.22 10.24 -19.75
CA MET A 271 -10.95 9.96 -21.15
C MET A 271 -12.14 10.46 -21.98
N PHE A 272 -11.88 11.02 -23.12
CA PHE A 272 -12.94 11.52 -24.01
C PHE A 272 -12.70 11.16 -25.45
N GLU A 273 -13.79 10.99 -26.19
CA GLU A 273 -13.80 10.67 -27.61
C GLU A 273 -14.17 11.92 -28.40
N GLU A 274 -13.36 12.28 -29.37
CA GLU A 274 -13.56 13.42 -30.25
C GLU A 274 -13.21 13.01 -31.67
N ASN A 275 -14.16 13.10 -32.60
CA ASN A 275 -14.02 12.71 -33.99
C ASN A 275 -13.48 11.26 -34.16
N GLY A 276 -14.00 10.32 -33.35
CA GLY A 276 -13.63 8.91 -33.39
C GLY A 276 -12.25 8.58 -32.80
N SER A 277 -11.56 9.57 -32.24
CA SER A 277 -10.24 9.39 -31.59
C SER A 277 -10.35 9.56 -30.07
N LEU A 278 -9.59 8.73 -29.33
CA LEU A 278 -9.54 8.80 -27.87
C LEU A 278 -8.45 9.74 -27.38
N TYR A 279 -8.74 10.48 -26.33
CA TYR A 279 -7.81 11.36 -25.61
C TYR A 279 -7.87 11.03 -24.12
N ILE A 280 -6.71 10.98 -23.48
CA ILE A 280 -6.58 10.78 -22.03
C ILE A 280 -6.27 12.12 -21.37
N LEU A 281 -7.00 12.39 -20.28
CA LEU A 281 -6.84 13.56 -19.44
C LEU A 281 -6.68 13.10 -17.99
N ASP A 282 -5.57 13.46 -17.37
CA ASP A 282 -5.25 13.15 -16.01
C ASP A 282 -5.15 14.45 -15.19
N PHE A 283 -5.86 14.53 -14.09
CA PHE A 283 -5.95 15.71 -13.24
C PHE A 283 -4.83 15.74 -12.20
N LYS A 284 -4.21 16.87 -12.01
CA LYS A 284 -3.17 17.07 -10.99
C LYS A 284 -3.43 18.31 -10.15
N THR A 285 -3.29 18.14 -8.84
CA THR A 285 -3.48 19.19 -7.84
C THR A 285 -2.19 19.65 -7.18
N ASP A 286 -1.07 19.09 -7.60
CA ASP A 286 0.27 19.39 -7.08
C ASP A 286 0.60 20.86 -7.22
N ARG A 287 1.27 21.40 -6.19
CA ARG A 287 1.80 22.77 -6.19
C ARG A 287 3.08 22.84 -7.00
N CYS A 288 2.95 22.81 -8.31
CA CYS A 288 4.03 22.93 -9.26
C CYS A 288 3.75 24.09 -10.21
N TYR A 289 4.74 24.93 -10.45
CA TYR A 289 4.67 26.06 -11.40
C TYR A 289 5.33 25.76 -12.74
N ASN A 290 6.05 24.65 -12.84
CA ASN A 290 6.81 24.28 -14.03
C ASN A 290 6.14 23.11 -14.75
N LYS A 291 5.67 23.35 -15.97
CA LYS A 291 5.03 22.34 -16.82
C LYS A 291 5.97 21.18 -17.13
N GLN A 292 7.24 21.45 -17.35
CA GLN A 292 8.23 20.41 -17.67
C GLN A 292 8.45 19.49 -16.46
N GLU A 293 8.63 20.08 -15.27
CA GLU A 293 8.76 19.29 -14.03
C GLU A 293 7.54 18.39 -13.79
N LEU A 294 6.32 18.92 -14.02
CA LEU A 294 5.10 18.14 -13.86
C LEU A 294 5.05 16.99 -14.89
N TRP A 295 5.51 17.24 -16.13
CA TRP A 295 5.59 16.21 -17.14
C TRP A 295 6.64 15.15 -16.82
N GLU A 296 7.81 15.54 -16.35
CA GLU A 296 8.86 14.60 -15.93
C GLU A 296 8.37 13.66 -14.84
N ARG A 297 7.56 14.17 -13.90
CA ARG A 297 6.99 13.41 -12.79
C ARG A 297 5.88 12.43 -13.21
N TYR A 298 5.03 12.81 -14.15
CA TYR A 298 3.83 12.05 -14.50
C TYR A 298 3.76 11.55 -15.95
N GLY A 299 4.70 11.89 -16.80
CA GLY A 299 4.67 11.52 -18.21
C GLY A 299 4.74 10.01 -18.45
N LEU A 300 5.47 9.26 -17.61
CA LEU A 300 5.47 7.80 -17.67
C LEU A 300 4.07 7.23 -17.39
N GLN A 301 3.36 7.74 -16.39
CA GLN A 301 1.98 7.34 -16.08
C GLN A 301 1.08 7.48 -17.30
N LEU A 302 1.14 8.63 -17.97
CA LEU A 302 0.35 8.87 -19.19
C LEU A 302 0.75 7.97 -20.35
N THR A 303 2.03 7.65 -20.49
CA THR A 303 2.51 6.71 -21.50
C THR A 303 1.94 5.31 -21.26
N LEU A 304 1.94 4.86 -20.01
CA LEU A 304 1.38 3.58 -19.62
C LEU A 304 -0.16 3.56 -19.77
N TYR A 305 -0.83 4.65 -19.44
CA TYR A 305 -2.27 4.80 -19.66
C TYR A 305 -2.62 4.73 -21.14
N LYS A 306 -1.85 5.41 -22.00
CA LYS A 306 -2.01 5.36 -23.46
C LYS A 306 -1.92 3.93 -23.97
N GLU A 307 -0.88 3.21 -23.59
CA GLU A 307 -0.65 1.82 -24.00
C GLU A 307 -1.77 0.90 -23.51
N ALA A 308 -2.15 1.04 -22.23
CA ALA A 308 -3.21 0.25 -21.63
C ALA A 308 -4.56 0.49 -22.31
N MET A 309 -4.95 1.75 -22.48
CA MET A 309 -6.26 2.09 -23.01
C MET A 309 -6.38 1.80 -24.51
N THR A 310 -5.28 1.93 -25.28
CA THR A 310 -5.24 1.49 -26.68
C THR A 310 -5.58 -0.01 -26.78
N ARG A 311 -5.02 -0.84 -25.90
CA ARG A 311 -5.32 -2.29 -25.87
C ARG A 311 -6.73 -2.59 -25.39
N VAL A 312 -7.18 -1.96 -24.29
CA VAL A 312 -8.48 -2.23 -23.68
C VAL A 312 -9.64 -1.77 -24.57
N MET A 313 -9.52 -0.59 -25.17
CA MET A 313 -10.58 0.00 -25.99
C MET A 313 -10.53 -0.46 -27.46
N ASN A 314 -9.48 -1.17 -27.85
CA ASN A 314 -9.20 -1.55 -29.23
C ASN A 314 -9.33 -0.34 -30.21
N ASN A 315 -8.94 0.83 -29.72
CA ASN A 315 -8.97 2.10 -30.44
C ASN A 315 -7.74 2.92 -30.08
N GLU A 316 -7.17 3.65 -31.04
CA GLU A 316 -5.97 4.43 -30.83
C GLU A 316 -6.24 5.62 -29.89
N VAL A 317 -5.41 5.73 -28.83
CA VAL A 317 -5.34 6.95 -28.02
C VAL A 317 -4.44 7.96 -28.72
N LYS A 318 -5.04 8.97 -29.32
CA LYS A 318 -4.34 9.97 -30.13
C LYS A 318 -3.51 10.95 -29.30
N GLY A 319 -4.00 11.30 -28.11
CA GLY A 319 -3.32 12.27 -27.26
C GLY A 319 -3.50 12.00 -25.76
N THR A 320 -2.52 12.44 -24.99
CA THR A 320 -2.54 12.43 -23.55
C THR A 320 -2.20 13.81 -23.02
N VAL A 321 -2.88 14.25 -21.97
CA VAL A 321 -2.68 15.57 -21.38
C VAL A 321 -2.83 15.49 -19.87
N LEU A 322 -1.95 16.18 -19.12
CA LEU A 322 -2.16 16.51 -17.72
C LEU A 322 -2.89 17.84 -17.64
N TYR A 323 -3.84 17.97 -16.73
CA TYR A 323 -4.38 19.27 -16.37
C TYR A 323 -3.99 19.62 -14.94
N SER A 324 -3.16 20.65 -14.82
CA SER A 324 -2.81 21.18 -13.50
C SER A 324 -3.84 22.16 -13.01
N PHE A 325 -4.60 21.77 -11.99
CA PHE A 325 -5.51 22.71 -11.31
C PHE A 325 -4.76 23.80 -10.56
N TYR A 326 -3.50 23.57 -10.19
CA TYR A 326 -2.70 24.59 -9.54
C TYR A 326 -2.31 25.72 -10.50
N MET A 327 -1.88 25.37 -11.73
CA MET A 327 -1.55 26.32 -12.78
C MET A 327 -2.78 26.79 -13.59
N ASN A 328 -3.91 26.09 -13.46
CA ASN A 328 -5.07 26.22 -14.33
C ASN A 328 -4.71 26.10 -15.83
N ALA A 329 -3.93 25.12 -16.16
CA ALA A 329 -3.37 24.96 -17.51
C ALA A 329 -3.17 23.49 -17.88
N PRO A 330 -3.32 23.17 -19.19
CA PRO A 330 -2.90 21.87 -19.70
C PRO A 330 -1.38 21.79 -19.80
N VAL A 331 -0.87 20.58 -19.64
CA VAL A 331 0.54 20.21 -19.80
C VAL A 331 0.63 19.03 -20.75
N TYR A 332 1.27 19.25 -21.85
CA TYR A 332 1.48 18.27 -22.92
C TYR A 332 2.90 17.70 -22.88
N ALA A 333 3.11 16.61 -23.61
CA ALA A 333 4.44 16.10 -23.86
C ALA A 333 5.32 17.19 -24.49
N PRO A 334 6.61 17.29 -24.15
CA PRO A 334 7.52 18.23 -24.78
C PRO A 334 7.46 18.14 -26.32
N GLY A 335 7.28 19.28 -26.97
CA GLY A 335 7.17 19.38 -28.45
C GLY A 335 5.81 18.99 -29.04
N LYS A 336 4.74 18.88 -28.22
CA LYS A 336 3.36 18.56 -28.64
C LYS A 336 2.33 19.58 -28.14
N GLU A 337 2.67 20.87 -28.12
CA GLU A 337 1.74 21.95 -27.78
C GLU A 337 0.67 22.18 -28.85
#